data_22f478e22be9b0d8f8880a4e41420ddb
#
_entry.id   22f478e22be9b0d8f8880a4e41420ddb
#
_cell.length_a   1.000
_cell.length_b   1.000
_cell.length_c   1.000
_cell.angle_alpha   90.00
_cell.angle_beta   90.00
_cell.angle_gamma   90.00
#
_symmetry.space_group_name_H-M   'P 1'
#
loop_
_entity.id
_entity.type
_entity.pdbx_description
1 polymer ?
#
loop_
_entity_poly.entity_id
_entity_poly.type
_entity_poly.pdbx_seq_one_letter_code
_entity_poly.pdbx_strand_id
1 'polypeptide(L)'
;PPLINLKIGHVDVPLRAPGHAQADASGRWFAAMPEEEKPEVILASPYTRARQTAEAICKMGGLAGGAKPTIIDERLREREFGMFDGLTTVGIRERFPEEAAHRAKMGKFYHRAPGGESWADVILRLRSMLNTINLHYADRRVLVVCHQVVVLCMRYILEELTEGQILAVDKQEKMLNCGVCAFDFELGGGGICVPKLALWNYGAPLEAEGTPQTAEPEMMTGSR
;
A
#
# COMPACT_ATOMS: atom_id res chain seq x y z
N PRO A 1 -17.27 13.47 -12.37
CA PRO A 1 -18.35 13.54 -11.39
C PRO A 1 -17.78 13.95 -10.03
N PRO A 2 -18.52 14.74 -9.22
CA PRO A 2 -18.06 15.20 -7.90
C PRO A 2 -18.02 14.09 -6.84
N LEU A 3 -18.67 12.96 -7.10
CA LEU A 3 -18.82 11.83 -6.19
C LEU A 3 -18.35 10.52 -6.83
N ILE A 4 -17.72 9.67 -6.03
CA ILE A 4 -17.59 8.25 -6.30
C ILE A 4 -18.77 7.58 -5.60
N ASN A 5 -19.62 6.93 -6.39
CA ASN A 5 -20.80 6.24 -5.85
C ASN A 5 -20.38 4.89 -5.29
N LEU A 6 -20.00 4.86 -4.02
CA LEU A 6 -19.79 3.63 -3.27
C LEU A 6 -21.09 3.27 -2.53
N LYS A 7 -21.66 2.13 -2.88
CA LYS A 7 -22.85 1.58 -2.19
C LYS A 7 -22.53 0.96 -0.83
N ILE A 8 -21.25 0.65 -0.59
CA ILE A 8 -20.69 0.07 0.63
C ILE A 8 -19.53 0.92 1.11
N GLY A 9 -19.22 0.88 2.39
CA GLY A 9 -18.11 1.61 2.98
C GLY A 9 -16.77 1.26 2.31
N HIS A 10 -15.82 2.20 2.30
CA HIS A 10 -14.52 2.05 1.65
C HIS A 10 -13.73 0.81 2.13
N VAL A 11 -13.93 0.42 3.40
CA VAL A 11 -13.29 -0.74 4.03
C VAL A 11 -13.75 -2.07 3.39
N ASP A 12 -15.05 -2.18 3.07
CA ASP A 12 -15.70 -3.43 2.65
C ASP A 12 -15.75 -3.60 1.13
N VAL A 13 -15.11 -2.73 0.36
CA VAL A 13 -15.04 -2.86 -1.11
C VAL A 13 -14.25 -4.11 -1.49
N PRO A 14 -14.89 -5.14 -2.10
CA PRO A 14 -14.20 -6.34 -2.54
C PRO A 14 -13.42 -6.12 -3.84
N LEU A 15 -12.54 -7.07 -4.14
CA LEU A 15 -11.91 -7.14 -5.46
C LEU A 15 -12.96 -7.36 -6.54
N ARG A 16 -12.74 -6.72 -7.69
CA ARG A 16 -13.44 -7.02 -8.94
C ARG A 16 -12.70 -8.13 -9.69
N ALA A 17 -13.33 -8.69 -10.72
CA ALA A 17 -12.73 -9.76 -11.52
C ALA A 17 -11.29 -9.47 -12.00
N PRO A 18 -10.96 -8.26 -12.52
CA PRO A 18 -9.57 -7.94 -12.86
C PRO A 18 -8.63 -7.98 -11.65
N GLY A 19 -9.07 -7.52 -10.47
CA GLY A 19 -8.28 -7.55 -9.26
C GLY A 19 -7.97 -8.97 -8.77
N HIS A 20 -8.92 -9.89 -8.89
CA HIS A 20 -8.68 -11.31 -8.61
C HIS A 20 -7.64 -11.89 -9.56
N ALA A 21 -7.75 -11.64 -10.86
CA ALA A 21 -6.77 -12.11 -11.84
C ALA A 21 -5.36 -11.56 -11.57
N GLN A 22 -5.26 -10.28 -11.16
CA GLN A 22 -3.99 -9.66 -10.79
C GLN A 22 -3.37 -10.31 -9.53
N ALA A 23 -4.18 -10.56 -8.51
CA ALA A 23 -3.73 -11.24 -7.30
C ALA A 23 -3.28 -12.68 -7.56
N ASP A 24 -4.01 -13.41 -8.43
CA ASP A 24 -3.65 -14.76 -8.85
C ASP A 24 -2.31 -14.78 -9.63
N ALA A 25 -2.11 -13.82 -10.55
CA ALA A 25 -0.86 -13.66 -11.31
C ALA A 25 0.33 -13.41 -10.36
N SER A 26 0.16 -12.51 -9.37
CA SER A 26 1.18 -12.26 -8.35
C SER A 26 1.47 -13.51 -7.52
N GLY A 27 0.45 -14.30 -7.18
CA GLY A 27 0.63 -15.57 -6.48
C GLY A 27 1.46 -16.58 -7.29
N ARG A 28 1.16 -16.76 -8.58
CA ARG A 28 1.95 -17.63 -9.48
C ARG A 28 3.40 -17.17 -9.64
N TRP A 29 3.63 -15.87 -9.64
CA TRP A 29 4.98 -15.32 -9.64
C TRP A 29 5.76 -15.72 -8.38
N PHE A 30 5.16 -15.65 -7.19
CA PHE A 30 5.77 -16.17 -5.96
C PHE A 30 5.96 -17.69 -6.00
N ALA A 31 5.04 -18.45 -6.62
CA ALA A 31 5.18 -19.91 -6.77
C ALA A 31 6.43 -20.29 -7.58
N ALA A 32 6.78 -19.48 -8.58
CA ALA A 32 7.95 -19.72 -9.45
C ALA A 32 9.29 -19.33 -8.80
N MET A 33 9.29 -18.67 -7.65
CA MET A 33 10.52 -18.34 -6.92
C MET A 33 11.15 -19.58 -6.27
N PRO A 34 12.49 -19.60 -6.12
CA PRO A 34 13.17 -20.54 -5.23
C PRO A 34 12.55 -20.50 -3.83
N GLU A 35 12.51 -21.65 -3.14
CA GLU A 35 11.85 -21.74 -1.82
C GLU A 35 12.50 -20.81 -0.79
N GLU A 36 13.81 -20.63 -0.87
CA GLU A 36 14.59 -19.73 -0.03
C GLU A 36 14.30 -18.25 -0.24
N GLU A 37 13.65 -17.86 -1.37
CA GLU A 37 13.28 -16.49 -1.68
C GLU A 37 11.80 -16.18 -1.36
N LYS A 38 11.00 -17.22 -1.13
CA LYS A 38 9.56 -17.05 -0.87
C LYS A 38 9.28 -16.36 0.47
N PRO A 39 8.23 -15.56 0.54
CA PRO A 39 7.77 -14.99 1.81
C PRO A 39 7.46 -16.06 2.87
N GLU A 40 7.89 -15.83 4.08
CA GLU A 40 7.68 -16.71 5.24
C GLU A 40 6.59 -16.17 6.18
N VAL A 41 6.39 -14.87 6.17
CA VAL A 41 5.39 -14.17 6.99
C VAL A 41 4.55 -13.30 6.08
N ILE A 42 3.23 -13.33 6.27
CA ILE A 42 2.30 -12.55 5.46
C ILE A 42 1.47 -11.67 6.39
N LEU A 43 1.64 -10.38 6.23
CA LEU A 43 0.87 -9.34 6.92
C LEU A 43 -0.09 -8.70 5.92
N ALA A 44 -1.34 -8.46 6.31
CA ALA A 44 -2.31 -7.82 5.44
C ALA A 44 -3.14 -6.76 6.15
N SER A 45 -3.52 -5.75 5.39
CA SER A 45 -4.53 -4.78 5.80
C SER A 45 -5.86 -5.48 6.13
N PRO A 46 -6.65 -4.97 7.09
CA PRO A 46 -7.97 -5.51 7.40
C PRO A 46 -9.02 -5.28 6.29
N TYR A 47 -8.74 -4.41 5.32
CA TYR A 47 -9.69 -4.10 4.24
C TYR A 47 -9.96 -5.32 3.36
N THR A 48 -11.23 -5.56 3.02
CA THR A 48 -11.69 -6.74 2.29
C THR A 48 -10.86 -7.01 1.03
N ARG A 49 -10.60 -6.00 0.21
CA ARG A 49 -9.78 -6.14 -1.02
C ARG A 49 -8.35 -6.62 -0.74
N ALA A 50 -7.71 -6.12 0.31
CA ALA A 50 -6.35 -6.52 0.67
C ALA A 50 -6.30 -7.95 1.23
N ARG A 51 -7.29 -8.34 2.04
CA ARG A 51 -7.44 -9.72 2.54
C ARG A 51 -7.63 -10.70 1.39
N GLN A 52 -8.52 -10.39 0.44
CA GLN A 52 -8.75 -11.20 -0.76
C GLN A 52 -7.48 -11.32 -1.63
N THR A 53 -6.74 -10.22 -1.79
CA THR A 53 -5.44 -10.24 -2.48
C THR A 53 -4.44 -11.14 -1.78
N ALA A 54 -4.29 -11.02 -0.45
CA ALA A 54 -3.38 -11.87 0.33
C ALA A 54 -3.77 -13.35 0.24
N GLU A 55 -5.07 -13.66 0.34
CA GLU A 55 -5.59 -15.02 0.22
C GLU A 55 -5.31 -15.63 -1.16
N ALA A 56 -5.54 -14.88 -2.23
CA ALA A 56 -5.26 -15.33 -3.60
C ALA A 56 -3.74 -15.56 -3.81
N ILE A 57 -2.90 -14.64 -3.36
CA ILE A 57 -1.43 -14.77 -3.42
C ILE A 57 -0.97 -16.01 -2.65
N CYS A 58 -1.47 -16.23 -1.43
CA CYS A 58 -1.11 -17.41 -0.64
C CYS A 58 -1.51 -18.70 -1.34
N LYS A 59 -2.74 -18.77 -1.84
CA LYS A 59 -3.29 -19.94 -2.51
C LYS A 59 -2.50 -20.29 -3.77
N MET A 60 -2.29 -19.32 -4.65
CA MET A 60 -1.63 -19.52 -5.94
C MET A 60 -0.12 -19.65 -5.80
N GLY A 61 0.47 -18.97 -4.81
CA GLY A 61 1.91 -18.98 -4.53
C GLY A 61 2.39 -20.21 -3.75
N GLY A 62 1.47 -21.05 -3.25
CA GLY A 62 1.82 -22.14 -2.36
C GLY A 62 2.40 -21.66 -1.02
N LEU A 63 2.19 -20.38 -0.65
CA LEU A 63 2.76 -19.79 0.55
C LEU A 63 2.05 -20.25 1.83
N ALA A 64 0.85 -20.83 1.68
CA ALA A 64 0.03 -21.34 2.78
C ALA A 64 0.28 -22.81 3.11
N GLY A 65 1.29 -23.44 2.51
CA GLY A 65 1.58 -24.89 2.63
C GLY A 65 2.01 -25.38 4.01
N GLY A 66 1.93 -24.55 5.01
CA GLY A 66 2.18 -24.94 6.39
C GLY A 66 1.77 -23.84 7.34
N ALA A 67 0.69 -24.03 8.04
CA ALA A 67 0.41 -23.54 9.39
C ALA A 67 0.55 -22.03 9.71
N LYS A 68 0.80 -21.12 8.76
CA LYS A 68 0.88 -19.70 9.10
C LYS A 68 -0.27 -18.93 8.45
N PRO A 69 -1.30 -18.57 9.23
CA PRO A 69 -2.38 -17.71 8.74
C PRO A 69 -1.83 -16.33 8.35
N THR A 70 -2.44 -15.71 7.34
CA THR A 70 -2.22 -14.28 7.08
C THR A 70 -2.56 -13.50 8.36
N ILE A 71 -1.61 -12.72 8.82
CA ILE A 71 -1.76 -11.89 10.02
C ILE A 71 -2.39 -10.58 9.58
N ILE A 72 -3.56 -10.27 10.12
CA ILE A 72 -4.24 -9.01 9.87
C ILE A 72 -3.74 -7.97 10.87
N ASP A 73 -3.30 -6.82 10.34
CA ASP A 73 -2.80 -5.71 11.17
C ASP A 73 -3.51 -4.41 10.74
N GLU A 74 -4.22 -3.80 11.67
CA GLU A 74 -4.98 -2.57 11.44
C GLU A 74 -4.08 -1.38 11.10
N ARG A 75 -2.80 -1.41 11.45
CA ARG A 75 -1.82 -0.39 11.08
C ARG A 75 -1.50 -0.37 9.58
N LEU A 76 -1.90 -1.41 8.83
CA LEU A 76 -1.75 -1.52 7.37
C LEU A 76 -2.97 -1.02 6.60
N ARG A 77 -4.05 -0.55 7.26
CA ARG A 77 -5.21 0.01 6.57
C ARG A 77 -4.81 1.19 5.69
N GLU A 78 -5.61 1.47 4.63
CA GLU A 78 -5.37 2.67 3.82
C GLU A 78 -5.53 3.93 4.70
N ARG A 79 -5.00 5.04 4.22
CA ARG A 79 -5.17 6.34 4.87
C ARG A 79 -6.67 6.67 4.98
N GLU A 80 -7.11 7.03 6.17
CA GLU A 80 -8.48 7.47 6.40
C GLU A 80 -8.71 8.85 5.76
N PHE A 81 -9.75 8.94 4.95
CA PHE A 81 -10.12 10.18 4.28
C PHE A 81 -11.14 11.02 5.08
N GLY A 82 -11.69 10.46 6.15
CA GLY A 82 -12.62 11.15 7.03
C GLY A 82 -13.83 11.68 6.26
N MET A 83 -14.18 12.94 6.49
CA MET A 83 -15.33 13.58 5.84
C MET A 83 -15.21 13.66 4.30
N PHE A 84 -14.05 13.39 3.73
CA PHE A 84 -13.83 13.39 2.28
C PHE A 84 -13.97 12.01 1.65
N ASP A 85 -14.29 10.99 2.43
CA ASP A 85 -14.46 9.65 1.87
C ASP A 85 -15.54 9.64 0.78
N GLY A 86 -15.24 8.96 -0.33
CA GLY A 86 -16.11 8.91 -1.50
C GLY A 86 -16.19 10.20 -2.33
N LEU A 87 -15.42 11.26 -2.00
CA LEU A 87 -15.38 12.49 -2.78
C LEU A 87 -14.18 12.56 -3.71
N THR A 88 -14.38 13.14 -4.89
CA THR A 88 -13.31 13.57 -5.77
C THR A 88 -12.78 14.94 -5.34
N THR A 89 -11.63 15.37 -5.87
CA THR A 89 -11.11 16.73 -5.64
C THR A 89 -12.11 17.83 -6.02
N VAL A 90 -12.88 17.59 -7.09
CA VAL A 90 -13.95 18.52 -7.51
C VAL A 90 -15.05 18.54 -6.44
N GLY A 91 -15.50 17.37 -5.98
CA GLY A 91 -16.54 17.28 -4.95
C GLY A 91 -16.13 17.94 -3.62
N ILE A 92 -14.84 17.85 -3.25
CA ILE A 92 -14.32 18.54 -2.05
C ILE A 92 -14.39 20.07 -2.25
N ARG A 93 -13.93 20.58 -3.39
CA ARG A 93 -13.98 22.02 -3.67
C ARG A 93 -15.39 22.60 -3.70
N GLU A 94 -16.34 21.84 -4.22
CA GLU A 94 -17.75 22.25 -4.30
C GLU A 94 -18.45 22.22 -2.95
N ARG A 95 -18.21 21.15 -2.14
CA ARG A 95 -18.93 20.94 -0.87
C ARG A 95 -18.25 21.55 0.34
N PHE A 96 -16.93 21.61 0.32
CA PHE A 96 -16.09 22.02 1.44
C PHE A 96 -14.99 22.98 0.96
N PRO A 97 -15.35 24.17 0.42
CA PRO A 97 -14.37 25.10 -0.16
C PRO A 97 -13.33 25.60 0.85
N GLU A 98 -13.72 25.77 2.11
CA GLU A 98 -12.79 26.19 3.17
C GLU A 98 -11.76 25.11 3.47
N GLU A 99 -12.18 23.86 3.54
CA GLU A 99 -11.28 22.72 3.73
C GLU A 99 -10.37 22.50 2.50
N ALA A 100 -10.88 22.74 1.30
CA ALA A 100 -10.07 22.70 0.10
C ALA A 100 -8.98 23.78 0.11
N ALA A 101 -9.31 25.00 0.57
CA ALA A 101 -8.36 26.10 0.75
C ALA A 101 -7.34 25.78 1.86
N HIS A 102 -7.78 25.25 2.98
CA HIS A 102 -6.91 24.79 4.08
C HIS A 102 -5.93 23.73 3.59
N ARG A 103 -6.40 22.72 2.85
CA ARG A 103 -5.56 21.70 2.24
C ARG A 103 -4.51 22.27 1.29
N ALA A 104 -4.90 23.24 0.44
CA ALA A 104 -3.97 23.90 -0.47
C ALA A 104 -2.84 24.63 0.29
N LYS A 105 -3.16 25.23 1.44
CA LYS A 105 -2.20 25.91 2.30
C LYS A 105 -1.29 24.95 3.07
N MET A 106 -1.85 23.87 3.66
CA MET A 106 -1.10 22.92 4.47
C MET A 106 -0.26 21.94 3.64
N GLY A 107 -0.63 21.72 2.37
CA GLY A 107 -0.03 20.73 1.50
C GLY A 107 -0.53 19.30 1.77
N LYS A 108 -0.30 18.41 0.80
CA LYS A 108 -0.78 17.02 0.79
C LYS A 108 -0.25 16.20 1.97
N PHE A 109 0.97 16.46 2.39
CA PHE A 109 1.66 15.67 3.42
C PHE A 109 1.07 15.90 4.82
N TYR A 110 0.80 17.14 5.20
CA TYR A 110 0.35 17.51 6.54
C TYR A 110 -1.15 17.70 6.67
N HIS A 111 -1.85 17.91 5.56
CA HIS A 111 -3.29 18.12 5.65
C HIS A 111 -4.00 16.87 6.16
N ARG A 112 -4.78 17.05 7.23
CA ARG A 112 -5.67 16.05 7.83
C ARG A 112 -7.09 16.48 7.64
N ALA A 113 -7.90 15.71 6.88
CA ALA A 113 -9.34 15.95 6.82
C ALA A 113 -9.98 15.69 8.19
N PRO A 114 -11.06 16.37 8.57
CA PRO A 114 -11.81 16.06 9.77
C PRO A 114 -12.20 14.58 9.83
N GLY A 115 -11.84 13.89 10.91
CA GLY A 115 -12.03 12.45 11.06
C GLY A 115 -11.11 11.56 10.22
N GLY A 116 -10.11 12.15 9.54
CA GLY A 116 -9.16 11.42 8.69
C GLY A 116 -7.73 11.43 9.18
N GLU A 117 -6.80 10.98 8.35
CA GLU A 117 -5.36 10.93 8.59
C GLU A 117 -4.61 11.84 7.59
N SER A 118 -3.54 12.47 8.06
CA SER A 118 -2.47 13.02 7.22
C SER A 118 -1.47 11.91 6.84
N TRP A 119 -0.53 12.18 5.93
CA TRP A 119 0.59 11.26 5.69
C TRP A 119 1.46 11.08 6.94
N ALA A 120 1.66 12.15 7.73
CA ALA A 120 2.39 12.07 8.99
C ALA A 120 1.75 11.09 9.98
N ASP A 121 0.42 11.03 10.05
CA ASP A 121 -0.28 10.06 10.91
C ASP A 121 -0.07 8.62 10.43
N VAL A 122 -0.15 8.39 9.12
CA VAL A 122 0.13 7.07 8.53
C VAL A 122 1.58 6.66 8.81
N ILE A 123 2.54 7.56 8.67
CA ILE A 123 3.95 7.31 8.98
C ILE A 123 4.15 6.90 10.44
N LEU A 124 3.47 7.54 11.39
CA LEU A 124 3.56 7.20 12.81
C LEU A 124 3.11 5.76 13.09
N ARG A 125 1.95 5.34 12.55
CA ARG A 125 1.50 3.96 12.73
C ARG A 125 2.37 2.94 12.00
N LEU A 126 2.95 3.30 10.85
CA LEU A 126 3.85 2.42 10.11
C LEU A 126 5.21 2.26 10.78
N ARG A 127 5.74 3.29 11.45
CA ARG A 127 6.94 3.13 12.31
C ARG A 127 6.70 2.10 13.40
N SER A 128 5.51 2.12 14.05
CA SER A 128 5.13 1.10 15.02
C SER A 128 5.03 -0.30 14.39
N MET A 129 4.49 -0.42 13.19
CA MET A 129 4.39 -1.70 12.47
C MET A 129 5.77 -2.23 12.07
N LEU A 130 6.66 -1.38 11.55
CA LEU A 130 8.04 -1.76 11.20
C LEU A 130 8.83 -2.20 12.44
N ASN A 131 8.63 -1.55 13.60
CA ASN A 131 9.21 -2.00 14.86
C ASN A 131 8.72 -3.40 15.25
N THR A 132 7.43 -3.70 15.03
CA THR A 132 6.87 -5.05 15.26
C THR A 132 7.52 -6.07 14.33
N ILE A 133 7.71 -5.74 13.06
CA ILE A 133 8.41 -6.61 12.09
C ILE A 133 9.83 -6.88 12.57
N ASN A 134 10.57 -5.85 12.92
CA ASN A 134 11.95 -5.98 13.40
C ASN A 134 12.06 -6.82 14.69
N LEU A 135 11.10 -6.69 15.59
CA LEU A 135 11.12 -7.39 16.89
C LEU A 135 10.74 -8.88 16.76
N HIS A 136 9.75 -9.19 15.92
CA HIS A 136 9.16 -10.54 15.88
C HIS A 136 9.49 -11.34 14.63
N TYR A 137 9.96 -10.69 13.57
CA TYR A 137 10.19 -11.30 12.27
C TYR A 137 11.57 -10.94 11.69
N ALA A 138 12.54 -10.63 12.57
CA ALA A 138 13.94 -10.47 12.16
C ALA A 138 14.41 -11.71 11.38
N ASP A 139 15.21 -11.50 10.37
CA ASP A 139 15.75 -12.55 9.47
C ASP A 139 14.67 -13.36 8.71
N ARG A 140 13.44 -12.83 8.63
CA ARG A 140 12.34 -13.42 7.85
C ARG A 140 11.99 -12.58 6.65
N ARG A 141 11.59 -13.25 5.57
CA ARG A 141 11.00 -12.60 4.40
C ARG A 141 9.53 -12.32 4.66
N VAL A 142 9.21 -11.03 4.78
CA VAL A 142 7.86 -10.57 5.14
C VAL A 142 7.17 -10.00 3.91
N LEU A 143 6.04 -10.56 3.52
CA LEU A 143 5.13 -9.99 2.54
C LEU A 143 4.09 -9.12 3.24
N VAL A 144 3.98 -7.86 2.81
CA VAL A 144 2.96 -6.92 3.30
C VAL A 144 1.97 -6.62 2.18
N VAL A 145 0.70 -6.97 2.38
CA VAL A 145 -0.39 -6.66 1.43
C VAL A 145 -1.18 -5.47 1.96
N CYS A 146 -1.04 -4.34 1.30
CA CYS A 146 -1.55 -3.07 1.79
C CYS A 146 -2.03 -2.15 0.65
N HIS A 147 -1.85 -0.84 0.76
CA HIS A 147 -2.43 0.18 -0.09
C HIS A 147 -1.41 1.21 -0.54
N GLN A 148 -1.78 2.03 -1.54
CA GLN A 148 -0.87 2.99 -2.18
C GLN A 148 -0.18 3.92 -1.18
N VAL A 149 -0.93 4.62 -0.31
CA VAL A 149 -0.31 5.59 0.61
C VAL A 149 0.56 4.87 1.64
N VAL A 150 0.20 3.65 2.03
CA VAL A 150 1.00 2.82 2.95
C VAL A 150 2.35 2.48 2.31
N VAL A 151 2.38 2.04 1.04
CA VAL A 151 3.63 1.73 0.32
C VAL A 151 4.51 2.96 0.21
N LEU A 152 3.94 4.11 -0.18
CA LEU A 152 4.67 5.37 -0.28
C LEU A 152 5.25 5.83 1.08
N CYS A 153 4.46 5.72 2.15
CA CYS A 153 4.92 6.06 3.49
C CYS A 153 5.98 5.07 4.02
N MET A 154 5.90 3.78 3.66
CA MET A 154 6.97 2.82 3.96
C MET A 154 8.27 3.20 3.25
N ARG A 155 8.19 3.53 1.97
CA ARG A 155 9.34 4.00 1.20
C ARG A 155 9.96 5.26 1.82
N TYR A 156 9.13 6.23 2.21
CA TYR A 156 9.58 7.43 2.92
C TYR A 156 10.40 7.10 4.18
N ILE A 157 9.94 6.11 4.97
CA ILE A 157 10.62 5.70 6.20
C ILE A 157 11.92 4.95 5.90
N LEU A 158 11.87 3.97 4.99
CA LEU A 158 12.98 3.05 4.73
C LEU A 158 14.15 3.71 3.98
N GLU A 159 13.86 4.63 3.05
CA GLU A 159 14.90 5.36 2.30
C GLU A 159 15.25 6.71 2.96
N GLU A 160 14.67 7.04 4.12
CA GLU A 160 14.87 8.32 4.83
C GLU A 160 14.63 9.53 3.93
N LEU A 161 13.61 9.46 3.06
CA LEU A 161 13.30 10.49 2.09
C LEU A 161 12.79 11.76 2.78
N THR A 162 13.00 12.90 2.12
CA THR A 162 12.30 14.14 2.48
C THR A 162 10.85 14.11 1.98
N GLU A 163 10.00 14.97 2.55
CA GLU A 163 8.61 15.16 2.13
C GLU A 163 8.49 15.50 0.64
N GLY A 164 9.36 16.40 0.16
CA GLY A 164 9.38 16.78 -1.24
C GLY A 164 9.72 15.62 -2.17
N GLN A 165 10.63 14.74 -1.78
CA GLN A 165 11.03 13.57 -2.56
C GLN A 165 9.88 12.56 -2.67
N ILE A 166 9.24 12.20 -1.55
CA ILE A 166 8.14 11.20 -1.62
C ILE A 166 6.91 11.75 -2.33
N LEU A 167 6.61 13.04 -2.21
CA LEU A 167 5.53 13.68 -2.96
C LEU A 167 5.85 13.76 -4.46
N ALA A 168 7.12 13.90 -4.84
CA ALA A 168 7.54 13.83 -6.23
C ALA A 168 7.33 12.42 -6.82
N VAL A 169 7.69 11.37 -6.07
CA VAL A 169 7.42 9.98 -6.46
C VAL A 169 5.92 9.75 -6.69
N ASP A 170 5.09 10.13 -5.73
CA ASP A 170 3.63 10.00 -5.81
C ASP A 170 3.00 10.76 -7.00
N LYS A 171 3.63 11.86 -7.42
CA LYS A 171 3.18 12.64 -8.58
C LYS A 171 3.61 12.05 -9.92
N GLN A 172 4.80 11.44 -9.96
CA GLN A 172 5.40 10.93 -11.19
C GLN A 172 4.84 9.58 -11.61
N GLU A 173 4.49 8.73 -10.65
CA GLU A 173 4.11 7.35 -10.92
C GLU A 173 2.77 7.00 -10.26
N LYS A 174 1.90 6.36 -11.05
CA LYS A 174 0.70 5.71 -10.51
C LYS A 174 1.06 4.32 -10.05
N MET A 175 0.79 4.03 -8.78
CA MET A 175 0.99 2.69 -8.25
C MET A 175 0.06 1.69 -8.93
N LEU A 176 0.62 0.61 -9.43
CA LEU A 176 -0.13 -0.50 -10.01
C LEU A 176 -0.86 -1.28 -8.92
N ASN A 177 -2.07 -1.71 -9.20
CA ASN A 177 -2.74 -2.71 -8.38
C ASN A 177 -1.94 -4.02 -8.48
N CYS A 178 -1.64 -4.63 -7.35
CA CYS A 178 -0.72 -5.76 -7.24
C CYS A 178 0.72 -5.48 -7.76
N GLY A 179 1.12 -4.22 -7.87
CA GLY A 179 2.51 -3.84 -8.12
C GLY A 179 3.38 -4.24 -6.93
N VAL A 180 4.53 -4.84 -7.22
CA VAL A 180 5.45 -5.31 -6.17
C VAL A 180 6.51 -4.26 -5.88
N CYS A 181 6.70 -3.97 -4.59
CA CYS A 181 7.82 -3.18 -4.09
C CYS A 181 8.62 -4.04 -3.11
N ALA A 182 9.93 -4.10 -3.25
CA ALA A 182 10.78 -4.91 -2.40
C ALA A 182 11.98 -4.11 -1.88
N PHE A 183 12.35 -4.42 -0.66
CA PHE A 183 13.54 -3.89 0.00
C PHE A 183 14.40 -5.05 0.48
N ASP A 184 15.68 -5.01 0.14
CA ASP A 184 16.70 -5.84 0.75
C ASP A 184 17.31 -5.12 1.95
N PHE A 185 17.70 -5.89 2.96
CA PHE A 185 18.32 -5.35 4.16
C PHE A 185 19.75 -5.86 4.25
N GLU A 186 20.71 -4.95 4.08
CA GLU A 186 22.12 -5.27 4.14
C GLU A 186 22.75 -4.79 5.44
N LEU A 187 23.70 -5.56 5.98
CA LEU A 187 24.52 -5.12 7.11
C LEU A 187 25.47 -4.01 6.66
N GLY A 188 25.23 -2.81 7.08
CA GLY A 188 26.13 -1.67 6.91
C GLY A 188 27.24 -1.63 7.96
N GLY A 189 28.07 -0.60 7.88
CA GLY A 189 29.13 -0.36 8.86
C GLY A 189 28.55 -0.20 10.28
N GLY A 190 29.17 -0.84 11.27
CA GLY A 190 28.71 -0.79 12.66
C GLY A 190 27.58 -1.73 13.03
N GLY A 191 27.21 -2.68 12.17
CA GLY A 191 26.14 -3.66 12.44
C GLY A 191 24.73 -3.09 12.30
N ILE A 192 24.56 -1.95 11.66
CA ILE A 192 23.26 -1.34 11.38
C ILE A 192 22.72 -1.94 10.08
N CYS A 193 21.48 -2.40 10.12
CA CYS A 193 20.77 -2.90 8.95
C CYS A 193 20.30 -1.71 8.08
N VAL A 194 20.73 -1.67 6.81
CA VAL A 194 20.38 -0.60 5.87
C VAL A 194 19.43 -1.15 4.81
N PRO A 195 18.21 -0.61 4.69
CA PRO A 195 17.28 -1.00 3.64
C PRO A 195 17.75 -0.47 2.28
N LYS A 196 17.66 -1.31 1.25
CA LYS A 196 17.89 -0.95 -0.15
C LYS A 196 16.66 -1.30 -0.98
N LEU A 197 16.20 -0.36 -1.77
CA LEU A 197 15.10 -0.60 -2.71
C LEU A 197 15.58 -1.53 -3.83
N ALA A 198 15.02 -2.74 -3.88
CA ALA A 198 15.31 -3.74 -4.91
C ALA A 198 14.29 -3.71 -6.05
N LEU A 199 13.00 -3.56 -5.74
CA LEU A 199 11.93 -3.45 -6.72
C LEU A 199 11.01 -2.27 -6.38
N TRP A 200 10.61 -1.54 -7.42
CA TRP A 200 9.65 -0.46 -7.27
C TRP A 200 8.53 -0.58 -8.29
N ASN A 201 7.29 -0.63 -7.80
CA ASN A 201 6.07 -0.67 -8.62
C ASN A 201 6.16 -1.71 -9.76
N TYR A 202 6.76 -2.86 -9.47
CA TYR A 202 7.09 -3.89 -10.45
C TYR A 202 5.85 -4.64 -10.89
N GLY A 203 5.51 -4.51 -12.19
CA GLY A 203 4.30 -5.07 -12.80
C GLY A 203 4.52 -6.32 -13.64
N ALA A 204 5.76 -6.83 -13.76
CA ALA A 204 6.06 -7.97 -14.63
C ALA A 204 5.25 -9.25 -14.32
N PRO A 205 4.86 -9.56 -13.08
CA PRO A 205 3.93 -10.67 -12.82
C PRO A 205 2.62 -10.56 -13.60
N LEU A 206 2.11 -9.34 -13.78
CA LEU A 206 0.87 -9.07 -14.51
C LEU A 206 1.08 -9.14 -16.02
N GLU A 207 2.22 -8.62 -16.51
CA GLU A 207 2.60 -8.62 -17.92
C GLU A 207 2.81 -10.04 -18.44
N ALA A 208 3.51 -10.88 -17.68
CA ALA A 208 3.82 -12.26 -18.06
C ALA A 208 2.57 -13.09 -18.33
N GLU A 209 1.44 -12.74 -17.70
CA GLU A 209 0.18 -13.45 -17.84
C GLU A 209 -0.85 -12.69 -18.69
N GLY A 210 -0.45 -11.57 -19.32
CA GLY A 210 -1.38 -10.73 -20.09
C GLY A 210 -2.52 -10.16 -19.28
N THR A 211 -2.33 -10.05 -17.95
CA THR A 211 -3.34 -9.49 -17.04
C THR A 211 -3.31 -7.97 -17.16
N PRO A 212 -4.46 -7.30 -17.36
CA PRO A 212 -4.50 -5.85 -17.50
C PRO A 212 -3.90 -5.16 -16.28
N GLN A 213 -2.94 -4.27 -16.50
CA GLN A 213 -2.44 -3.40 -15.45
C GLN A 213 -3.47 -2.32 -15.16
N THR A 214 -3.84 -2.18 -13.93
CA THR A 214 -4.73 -1.11 -13.44
C THR A 214 -4.08 -0.39 -12.27
N ALA A 215 -4.42 0.87 -12.10
CA ALA A 215 -3.99 1.66 -10.94
C ALA A 215 -5.25 2.14 -10.20
N GLU A 216 -5.09 2.49 -8.93
CA GLU A 216 -6.18 3.12 -8.20
C GLU A 216 -6.60 4.41 -8.92
N PRO A 217 -7.92 4.65 -9.11
CA PRO A 217 -8.38 5.93 -9.62
C PRO A 217 -7.93 7.03 -8.65
N GLU A 218 -7.63 8.21 -9.18
CA GLU A 218 -7.29 9.40 -8.38
C GLU A 218 -8.46 9.77 -7.45
N MET A 219 -8.59 9.02 -6.36
CA MET A 219 -9.43 9.41 -5.24
C MET A 219 -8.62 10.36 -4.38
N MET A 220 -8.97 11.64 -4.37
CA MET A 220 -8.44 12.65 -3.45
C MET A 220 -6.93 12.93 -3.52
N THR A 221 -6.22 12.39 -4.49
CA THR A 221 -4.80 12.70 -4.68
C THR A 221 -4.58 14.04 -5.36
N GLY A 222 -5.61 14.83 -5.54
CA GLY A 222 -5.54 16.14 -6.20
C GLY A 222 -4.26 16.88 -5.89
N SER A 223 -3.25 16.58 -6.67
CA SER A 223 -2.05 17.38 -6.83
C SER A 223 -2.26 18.22 -8.09
N ARG A 224 -2.61 19.45 -7.92
CA ARG A 224 -2.17 20.59 -8.74
C ARG A 224 -2.28 21.83 -7.92
#